data_895e026c8f8942b128e1930a3568692a
#
_entry.id   895e026c8f8942b128e1930a3568692a
#
_cell.length_a   1.000
_cell.length_b   1.000
_cell.length_c   1.000
_cell.angle_alpha   90.00
_cell.angle_beta   90.00
_cell.angle_gamma   90.00
#
_symmetry.space_group_name_H-M   'P 1'
#
loop_
_entity.id
_entity.type
_entity.pdbx_description
1 polymer ?
#
loop_
_entity_poly.entity_id
_entity_poly.type
_entity_poly.pdbx_seq_one_letter_code
_entity_poly.pdbx_strand_id
1 'polypeptide(L)'
;MGTANEVLKKFKNGEVKYLDMRFTDPKGKLQHLTMDGTAVDDDLLNSGVFFDGSSISGWKAINESDMVLKPDLTTTVMDPFTAQPTLIVFCDVLDAVSKEPYERDPRGTARKAEEYVKASGIGDTIYMGPEAEFFIFDDVKFQVDMNKSMSVSYTHLTLPTIRS
;
A
#
# COMPACT_ATOMS: atom_id res chain seq x y z
N MET A 1 -0.94 -0.15 -19.28
CA MET A 1 -0.01 0.40 -18.26
C MET A 1 -0.46 1.82 -18.00
N GLY A 2 -0.78 2.15 -16.74
CA GLY A 2 -1.23 3.51 -16.40
C GLY A 2 -0.07 4.51 -16.53
N THR A 3 -0.29 5.56 -17.26
CA THR A 3 0.63 6.71 -17.33
C THR A 3 0.13 7.83 -16.41
N ALA A 4 1.01 8.75 -16.00
CA ALA A 4 0.62 9.92 -15.22
C ALA A 4 -0.52 10.70 -15.91
N ASN A 5 -0.44 10.87 -17.21
CA ASN A 5 -1.48 11.55 -17.99
C ASN A 5 -2.85 10.84 -17.95
N GLU A 6 -2.87 9.51 -17.99
CA GLU A 6 -4.13 8.74 -17.87
C GLU A 6 -4.73 8.89 -16.47
N VAL A 7 -3.91 8.86 -15.43
CA VAL A 7 -4.34 9.07 -14.05
C VAL A 7 -4.87 10.48 -13.86
N LEU A 8 -4.13 11.51 -14.30
CA LEU A 8 -4.56 12.91 -14.20
C LEU A 8 -5.86 13.18 -14.98
N LYS A 9 -6.06 12.51 -16.13
CA LYS A 9 -7.29 12.63 -16.88
C LYS A 9 -8.51 12.15 -16.08
N LYS A 10 -8.38 11.05 -15.33
CA LYS A 10 -9.48 10.56 -14.46
C LYS A 10 -9.87 11.57 -13.38
N PHE A 11 -8.89 12.23 -12.76
CA PHE A 11 -9.15 13.31 -11.80
C PHE A 11 -9.83 14.52 -12.46
N LYS A 12 -9.32 14.98 -13.62
CA LYS A 12 -9.89 16.10 -14.37
C LYS A 12 -11.31 15.85 -14.84
N ASN A 13 -11.66 14.62 -15.20
CA ASN A 13 -13.00 14.22 -15.62
C ASN A 13 -13.96 13.99 -14.45
N GLY A 14 -13.50 14.07 -13.19
CA GLY A 14 -14.32 13.79 -12.01
C GLY A 14 -14.62 12.31 -11.79
N GLU A 15 -13.94 11.40 -12.50
CA GLU A 15 -14.07 9.96 -12.32
C GLU A 15 -13.47 9.49 -11.00
N VAL A 16 -12.48 10.21 -10.49
CA VAL A 16 -11.76 9.94 -9.24
C VAL A 16 -11.72 11.21 -8.41
N LYS A 17 -11.94 11.06 -7.10
CA LYS A 17 -11.89 12.18 -6.13
C LYS A 17 -10.66 12.13 -5.25
N TYR A 18 -10.22 10.92 -4.85
CA TYR A 18 -9.08 10.72 -3.96
C TYR A 18 -8.06 9.77 -4.57
N LEU A 19 -6.78 10.04 -4.29
CA LEU A 19 -5.67 9.12 -4.52
C LEU A 19 -5.28 8.49 -3.19
N ASP A 20 -5.31 7.16 -3.10
CA ASP A 20 -4.92 6.39 -1.92
C ASP A 20 -3.60 5.64 -2.20
N MET A 21 -2.51 6.20 -1.70
CA MET A 21 -1.16 5.67 -1.86
C MET A 21 -0.88 4.64 -0.79
N ARG A 22 -0.70 3.38 -1.18
CA ARG A 22 -0.53 2.24 -0.28
C ARG A 22 0.90 1.71 -0.31
N PHE A 23 1.40 1.33 0.85
CA PHE A 23 2.72 0.72 1.02
C PHE A 23 2.70 -0.24 2.21
N THR A 24 3.62 -1.20 2.22
CA THR A 24 3.68 -2.22 3.29
C THR A 24 4.76 -1.84 4.29
N ASP A 25 4.45 -1.92 5.59
CA ASP A 25 5.44 -1.73 6.65
C ASP A 25 6.23 -3.03 6.94
N PRO A 26 7.32 -2.97 7.75
CA PRO A 26 8.12 -4.15 8.08
C PRO A 26 7.37 -5.26 8.83
N LYS A 27 6.20 -4.97 9.40
CA LYS A 27 5.34 -5.95 10.07
C LYS A 27 4.33 -6.60 9.14
N GLY A 28 4.33 -6.22 7.86
CA GLY A 28 3.37 -6.71 6.85
C GLY A 28 2.03 -5.97 6.84
N LYS A 29 1.89 -4.89 7.64
CA LYS A 29 0.67 -4.08 7.62
C LYS A 29 0.66 -3.18 6.40
N LEU A 30 -0.48 -3.15 5.70
CA LEU A 30 -0.73 -2.21 4.62
C LEU A 30 -1.02 -0.82 5.22
N GLN A 31 -0.09 0.09 5.05
CA GLN A 31 -0.19 1.51 5.41
C GLN A 31 -0.69 2.30 4.20
N HIS A 32 -1.24 3.49 4.43
CA HIS A 32 -1.70 4.33 3.33
C HIS A 32 -1.67 5.82 3.67
N LEU A 33 -1.61 6.62 2.61
CA LEU A 33 -1.76 8.07 2.64
C LEU A 33 -2.77 8.45 1.57
N THR A 34 -3.89 9.08 1.99
CA THR A 34 -4.94 9.52 1.06
C THR A 34 -4.81 11.00 0.77
N MET A 35 -4.85 11.38 -0.50
CA MET A 35 -4.79 12.76 -0.95
C MET A 35 -6.05 13.14 -1.73
N ASP A 36 -6.49 14.39 -1.56
CA ASP A 36 -7.54 14.96 -2.40
C ASP A 36 -7.04 15.12 -3.85
N GLY A 37 -7.90 14.83 -4.82
CA GLY A 37 -7.55 14.87 -6.23
C GLY A 37 -7.08 16.23 -6.73
N THR A 38 -7.44 17.32 -6.03
CA THR A 38 -6.96 18.67 -6.36
C THR A 38 -5.46 18.88 -6.07
N ALA A 39 -4.89 18.05 -5.19
CA ALA A 39 -3.47 18.05 -4.86
C ALA A 39 -2.65 17.07 -5.72
N VAL A 40 -3.29 16.30 -6.60
CA VAL A 40 -2.63 15.32 -7.46
C VAL A 40 -2.21 15.98 -8.76
N ASP A 41 -0.93 16.08 -8.97
CA ASP A 41 -0.32 16.64 -10.17
C ASP A 41 0.71 15.69 -10.81
N ASP A 42 1.34 16.14 -11.87
CA ASP A 42 2.33 15.36 -12.60
C ASP A 42 3.60 15.12 -11.78
N ASP A 43 4.00 16.08 -10.96
CA ASP A 43 5.18 15.94 -10.10
C ASP A 43 4.96 14.89 -9.00
N LEU A 44 3.81 14.91 -8.33
CA LEU A 44 3.45 13.90 -7.35
C LEU A 44 3.47 12.49 -7.97
N LEU A 45 2.89 12.33 -9.17
CA LEU A 45 2.81 11.02 -9.81
C LEU A 45 4.16 10.49 -10.30
N ASN A 46 5.09 11.37 -10.69
CA ASN A 46 6.40 10.98 -11.19
C ASN A 46 7.52 11.00 -10.12
N SER A 47 7.47 11.95 -9.19
CA SER A 47 8.50 12.16 -8.17
C SER A 47 8.11 11.58 -6.82
N GLY A 48 6.80 11.45 -6.56
CA GLY A 48 6.26 11.00 -5.28
C GLY A 48 6.00 12.13 -4.28
N VAL A 49 5.60 11.75 -3.07
CA VAL A 49 5.28 12.67 -1.99
C VAL A 49 6.10 12.37 -0.75
N PHE A 50 6.53 13.40 -0.06
CA PHE A 50 7.21 13.26 1.23
C PHE A 50 6.23 12.84 2.32
N PHE A 51 6.69 11.97 3.21
CA PHE A 51 5.97 11.59 4.42
C PHE A 51 6.94 11.32 5.57
N ASP A 52 6.41 11.34 6.79
CA ASP A 52 7.18 11.08 8.00
C ASP A 52 7.33 9.56 8.26
N GLY A 53 8.49 9.01 7.93
CA GLY A 53 8.82 7.61 8.14
C GLY A 53 8.98 7.23 9.62
N SER A 54 9.13 8.19 10.55
CA SER A 54 9.16 7.89 11.98
C SER A 54 7.80 7.45 12.53
N SER A 55 6.71 7.75 11.81
CA SER A 55 5.37 7.24 12.09
C SER A 55 5.23 5.74 11.83
N ILE A 56 6.20 5.14 11.12
CA ILE A 56 6.20 3.71 10.80
C ILE A 56 7.19 2.98 11.72
N SER A 57 6.65 2.10 12.55
CA SER A 57 7.45 1.33 13.50
C SER A 57 8.56 0.54 12.80
N GLY A 58 9.80 0.75 13.24
CA GLY A 58 10.98 0.03 12.74
C GLY A 58 11.65 0.65 11.51
N TRP A 59 11.19 1.81 11.03
CA TRP A 59 11.83 2.50 9.91
C TRP A 59 12.87 3.54 10.36
N LYS A 60 12.49 4.80 10.47
CA LYS A 60 13.42 5.91 10.72
C LYS A 60 13.29 6.46 12.15
N ALA A 61 14.32 7.09 12.65
CA ALA A 61 14.27 7.91 13.85
C ALA A 61 13.73 9.31 13.51
N ILE A 62 13.21 10.03 14.52
CA ILE A 62 12.55 11.34 14.33
C ILE A 62 13.48 12.37 13.66
N ASN A 63 14.79 12.30 13.91
CA ASN A 63 15.77 13.23 13.36
C ASN A 63 16.16 12.96 11.90
N GLU A 64 15.69 11.85 11.31
CA GLU A 64 15.95 11.46 9.92
C GLU A 64 14.68 10.90 9.28
N SER A 65 13.53 11.48 9.62
CA SER A 65 12.22 10.87 9.35
C SER A 65 11.73 11.00 7.92
N ASP A 66 12.22 11.96 7.16
CA ASP A 66 11.72 12.23 5.81
C ASP A 66 11.98 11.06 4.86
N MET A 67 10.92 10.61 4.22
CA MET A 67 10.92 9.56 3.20
C MET A 67 10.00 9.96 2.05
N VAL A 68 10.08 9.25 0.93
CA VAL A 68 9.25 9.50 -0.25
C VAL A 68 8.42 8.26 -0.59
N LEU A 69 7.12 8.44 -0.76
CA LEU A 69 6.24 7.46 -1.42
C LEU A 69 6.19 7.78 -2.91
N LYS A 70 6.75 6.89 -3.71
CA LYS A 70 6.72 6.99 -5.18
C LYS A 70 5.67 6.05 -5.75
N PRO A 71 4.60 6.56 -6.38
CA PRO A 71 3.55 5.74 -6.95
C PRO A 71 4.05 4.84 -8.09
N ASP A 72 3.68 3.56 -8.06
CA ASP A 72 3.80 2.66 -9.20
C ASP A 72 2.49 2.66 -9.99
N LEU A 73 2.42 3.48 -11.03
CA LEU A 73 1.20 3.70 -11.79
C LEU A 73 0.69 2.45 -12.53
N THR A 74 1.50 1.40 -12.61
CA THR A 74 1.07 0.10 -13.19
C THR A 74 0.13 -0.65 -12.27
N THR A 75 0.05 -0.26 -10.98
CA THR A 75 -0.72 -0.94 -9.93
C THR A 75 -2.05 -0.26 -9.62
N THR A 76 -2.47 0.73 -10.43
CA THR A 76 -3.69 1.50 -10.14
C THR A 76 -4.95 0.66 -10.24
N VAL A 77 -5.81 0.77 -9.22
CA VAL A 77 -7.13 0.11 -9.17
C VAL A 77 -8.15 1.00 -8.45
N MET A 78 -9.39 1.00 -8.93
CA MET A 78 -10.47 1.69 -8.20
C MET A 78 -10.82 0.92 -6.94
N ASP A 79 -10.92 1.62 -5.80
CA ASP A 79 -11.35 1.03 -4.54
C ASP A 79 -12.86 0.74 -4.57
N PRO A 80 -13.30 -0.52 -4.51
CA PRO A 80 -14.71 -0.87 -4.58
C PRO A 80 -15.46 -0.64 -3.26
N PHE A 81 -14.77 -0.32 -2.16
CA PHE A 81 -15.36 -0.25 -0.82
C PHE A 81 -15.54 1.17 -0.30
N THR A 82 -14.90 2.16 -0.89
CA THR A 82 -15.00 3.55 -0.44
C THR A 82 -16.28 4.21 -0.92
N ALA A 83 -16.86 5.09 -0.07
CA ALA A 83 -18.07 5.84 -0.42
C ALA A 83 -17.83 6.92 -1.49
N GLN A 84 -16.60 7.36 -1.67
CA GLN A 84 -16.20 8.33 -2.69
C GLN A 84 -15.25 7.65 -3.68
N PRO A 85 -15.29 8.00 -4.98
CA PRO A 85 -14.41 7.42 -5.98
C PRO A 85 -12.94 7.62 -5.61
N THR A 86 -12.27 6.55 -5.22
CA THR A 86 -10.89 6.54 -4.76
C THR A 86 -10.05 5.64 -5.67
N LEU A 87 -8.93 6.16 -6.15
CA LEU A 87 -7.94 5.40 -6.90
C LEU A 87 -6.84 4.94 -5.97
N ILE A 88 -6.68 3.64 -5.82
CA ILE A 88 -5.57 3.02 -5.10
C ILE A 88 -4.36 2.98 -6.01
N VAL A 89 -3.19 3.25 -5.48
CA VAL A 89 -1.89 3.00 -6.11
C VAL A 89 -0.91 2.45 -5.08
N PHE A 90 -0.17 1.39 -5.43
CA PHE A 90 0.92 0.92 -4.57
C PHE A 90 2.18 1.73 -4.83
N CYS A 91 2.91 2.04 -3.76
CA CYS A 91 4.08 2.90 -3.80
C CYS A 91 5.34 2.12 -3.43
N ASP A 92 6.45 2.50 -4.07
CA ASP A 92 7.79 2.23 -3.58
C ASP A 92 8.17 3.27 -2.53
N VAL A 93 8.97 2.87 -1.55
CA VAL A 93 9.48 3.77 -0.52
C VAL A 93 10.93 4.11 -0.82
N LEU A 94 11.23 5.40 -0.91
CA LEU A 94 12.56 5.90 -1.22
C LEU A 94 13.12 6.71 -0.08
N ASP A 95 14.44 6.73 0.05
CA ASP A 95 15.15 7.68 0.90
C ASP A 95 14.97 9.11 0.39
N ALA A 96 14.72 10.05 1.29
CA ALA A 96 14.38 11.42 0.92
C ALA A 96 15.53 12.19 0.25
N VAL A 97 16.76 11.85 0.59
CA VAL A 97 17.97 12.56 0.12
C VAL A 97 18.54 11.90 -1.13
N SER A 98 18.84 10.61 -1.04
CA SER A 98 19.46 9.87 -2.15
C SER A 98 18.47 9.52 -3.26
N LYS A 99 17.16 9.49 -2.96
CA LYS A 99 16.10 8.98 -3.85
C LYS A 99 16.26 7.50 -4.23
N GLU A 100 17.15 6.80 -3.58
CA GLU A 100 17.32 5.35 -3.76
C GLU A 100 16.24 4.58 -3.01
N PRO A 101 15.92 3.36 -3.45
CA PRO A 101 14.97 2.49 -2.75
C PRO A 101 15.38 2.28 -1.28
N TYR A 102 14.44 2.49 -0.37
CA TYR A 102 14.70 2.30 1.05
C TYR A 102 14.92 0.81 1.36
N GLU A 103 16.02 0.50 2.06
CA GLU A 103 16.47 -0.87 2.27
C GLU A 103 15.49 -1.77 3.04
N ARG A 104 14.65 -1.16 3.90
CA ARG A 104 13.65 -1.86 4.73
C ARG A 104 12.25 -1.83 4.13
N ASP A 105 12.12 -1.43 2.87
CA ASP A 105 10.87 -1.54 2.14
C ASP A 105 10.64 -2.99 1.72
N PRO A 106 9.55 -3.67 2.20
CA PRO A 106 9.24 -5.04 1.79
C PRO A 106 9.04 -5.18 0.28
N ARG A 107 8.45 -4.17 -0.37
CA ARG A 107 8.28 -4.16 -1.82
C ARG A 107 9.63 -4.06 -2.54
N GLY A 108 10.53 -3.23 -2.05
CA GLY A 108 11.91 -3.14 -2.54
C GLY A 108 12.67 -4.46 -2.38
N THR A 109 12.45 -5.17 -1.29
CA THR A 109 13.03 -6.51 -1.07
C THR A 109 12.51 -7.53 -2.09
N ALA A 110 11.20 -7.53 -2.39
CA ALA A 110 10.62 -8.41 -3.41
C ALA A 110 11.20 -8.11 -4.81
N ARG A 111 11.38 -6.85 -5.17
CA ARG A 111 12.03 -6.46 -6.44
C ARG A 111 13.47 -6.97 -6.53
N LYS A 112 14.26 -6.85 -5.46
CA LYS A 112 15.62 -7.40 -5.41
C LYS A 112 15.65 -8.92 -5.60
N ALA A 113 14.68 -9.62 -5.02
CA ALA A 113 14.56 -11.07 -5.19
C ALA A 113 14.25 -11.45 -6.66
N GLU A 114 13.35 -10.72 -7.31
CA GLU A 114 13.04 -10.92 -8.72
C GLU A 114 14.25 -10.66 -9.62
N GLU A 115 14.96 -9.56 -9.38
CA GLU A 115 16.20 -9.20 -10.10
C GLU A 115 17.30 -10.27 -9.90
N TYR A 116 17.43 -10.80 -8.68
CA TYR A 116 18.37 -11.87 -8.38
C TYR A 116 18.09 -13.13 -9.18
N VAL A 117 16.82 -13.55 -9.29
CA VAL A 117 16.44 -14.72 -10.09
C VAL A 117 16.79 -14.52 -11.56
N LYS A 118 16.45 -13.33 -12.12
CA LYS A 118 16.83 -12.99 -13.51
C LYS A 118 18.35 -13.01 -13.70
N ALA A 119 19.09 -12.41 -12.80
CA ALA A 119 20.56 -12.34 -12.88
C ALA A 119 21.23 -13.73 -12.73
N SER A 120 20.63 -14.65 -11.99
CA SER A 120 21.14 -16.01 -11.80
C SER A 120 21.03 -16.88 -13.05
N GLY A 121 20.20 -16.50 -14.01
CA GLY A 121 19.91 -17.29 -15.21
C GLY A 121 19.09 -18.56 -14.97
N ILE A 122 18.58 -18.77 -13.75
CA ILE A 122 17.72 -19.93 -13.41
C ILE A 122 16.31 -19.73 -13.96
N GLY A 123 15.84 -18.48 -13.97
CA GLY A 123 14.50 -18.10 -14.45
C GLY A 123 14.41 -16.61 -14.75
N ASP A 124 13.44 -16.24 -15.53
CA ASP A 124 13.14 -14.84 -15.88
C ASP A 124 11.86 -14.32 -15.20
N THR A 125 11.07 -15.22 -14.63
CA THR A 125 9.77 -14.89 -14.03
C THR A 125 9.55 -15.73 -12.77
N ILE A 126 9.00 -15.08 -11.73
CA ILE A 126 8.57 -15.73 -10.49
C ILE A 126 7.04 -15.68 -10.44
N TYR A 127 6.40 -16.84 -10.30
CA TYR A 127 4.96 -16.94 -10.05
C TYR A 127 4.74 -17.23 -8.56
N MET A 128 3.86 -16.46 -7.92
CA MET A 128 3.43 -16.67 -6.54
C MET A 128 1.91 -16.74 -6.50
N GLY A 129 1.38 -17.67 -5.71
CA GLY A 129 -0.07 -17.82 -5.46
C GLY A 129 -0.39 -17.39 -4.04
N PRO A 130 -0.78 -16.13 -3.79
CA PRO A 130 -1.19 -15.70 -2.46
C PRO A 130 -2.51 -16.37 -2.08
N GLU A 131 -2.60 -16.84 -0.83
CA GLU A 131 -3.83 -17.32 -0.21
C GLU A 131 -4.34 -16.27 0.76
N ALA A 132 -5.41 -15.53 0.37
CA ALA A 132 -6.02 -14.52 1.22
C ALA A 132 -7.07 -15.18 2.13
N GLU A 133 -6.80 -15.23 3.44
CA GLU A 133 -7.71 -15.80 4.44
C GLU A 133 -8.38 -14.67 5.24
N PHE A 134 -9.65 -14.83 5.53
CA PHE A 134 -10.39 -13.88 6.37
C PHE A 134 -11.52 -14.57 7.12
N PHE A 135 -11.98 -13.92 8.20
CA PHE A 135 -13.14 -14.37 8.97
C PHE A 135 -14.35 -13.52 8.66
N ILE A 136 -15.51 -14.15 8.59
CA ILE A 136 -16.80 -13.45 8.55
C ILE A 136 -17.42 -13.62 9.93
N PHE A 137 -17.75 -12.50 10.58
CA PHE A 137 -18.37 -12.48 11.89
C PHE A 137 -19.87 -12.16 11.76
N ASP A 138 -20.69 -12.88 12.50
CA ASP A 138 -22.12 -12.58 12.64
C ASP A 138 -22.35 -11.40 13.59
N ASP A 139 -21.52 -11.28 14.61
CA ASP A 139 -21.57 -10.19 15.59
C ASP A 139 -20.18 -9.88 16.12
N VAL A 140 -19.85 -8.60 16.21
CA VAL A 140 -18.61 -8.11 16.84
C VAL A 140 -18.94 -7.00 17.81
N LYS A 141 -18.59 -7.19 19.08
CA LYS A 141 -18.70 -6.17 20.12
C LYS A 141 -17.34 -5.84 20.66
N PHE A 142 -17.03 -4.55 20.72
CA PHE A 142 -15.81 -4.08 21.37
C PHE A 142 -16.08 -2.82 22.20
N GLN A 143 -15.33 -2.69 23.28
CA GLN A 143 -15.30 -1.50 24.12
C GLN A 143 -13.86 -1.20 24.48
N VAL A 144 -13.42 0.01 24.23
CA VAL A 144 -12.07 0.49 24.59
C VAL A 144 -12.23 1.83 25.32
N ASP A 145 -12.02 1.80 26.63
CA ASP A 145 -12.02 2.97 27.53
C ASP A 145 -10.69 3.04 28.27
N MET A 146 -10.39 4.14 28.93
CA MET A 146 -9.13 4.31 29.68
C MET A 146 -8.85 3.19 30.69
N ASN A 147 -9.87 2.57 31.25
CA ASN A 147 -9.74 1.54 32.30
C ASN A 147 -10.35 0.20 31.93
N LYS A 148 -10.81 0.01 30.69
CA LYS A 148 -11.49 -1.21 30.25
C LYS A 148 -11.24 -1.48 28.78
N SER A 149 -10.84 -2.70 28.45
CA SER A 149 -10.80 -3.21 27.09
C SER A 149 -11.54 -4.53 27.03
N MET A 150 -12.48 -4.65 26.08
CA MET A 150 -13.24 -5.88 25.84
C MET A 150 -13.45 -6.03 24.35
N SER A 151 -13.24 -7.24 23.84
CA SER A 151 -13.69 -7.62 22.50
C SER A 151 -14.34 -8.99 22.53
N VAL A 152 -15.45 -9.13 21.84
CA VAL A 152 -16.18 -10.40 21.67
C VAL A 152 -16.57 -10.52 20.21
N SER A 153 -16.28 -11.66 19.61
CA SER A 153 -16.70 -11.98 18.25
C SER A 153 -17.39 -13.33 18.21
N TYR A 154 -18.44 -13.44 17.39
CA TYR A 154 -19.13 -14.69 17.10
C TYR A 154 -18.95 -15.04 15.64
N THR A 155 -18.51 -16.28 15.38
CA THR A 155 -18.30 -16.80 14.02
C THR A 155 -19.10 -18.09 13.88
N HIS A 156 -20.06 -18.14 12.96
CA HIS A 156 -20.82 -19.37 12.65
C HIS A 156 -20.23 -20.15 11.47
N LEU A 157 -19.39 -19.51 10.64
CA LEU A 157 -18.81 -20.12 9.45
C LEU A 157 -17.32 -19.81 9.36
N THR A 158 -16.51 -20.85 9.39
CA THR A 158 -15.20 -20.83 8.74
C THR A 158 -15.40 -21.08 7.25
N LEU A 159 -14.96 -20.18 6.40
CA LEU A 159 -14.96 -20.44 4.97
C LEU A 159 -14.10 -21.68 4.71
N PRO A 160 -14.60 -22.68 3.96
CA PRO A 160 -13.78 -23.84 3.64
C PRO A 160 -12.58 -23.39 2.79
N THR A 161 -11.40 -23.71 3.23
CA THR A 161 -10.21 -23.67 2.40
C THR A 161 -10.45 -24.60 1.22
N ILE A 162 -10.54 -24.03 0.02
CA ILE A 162 -10.58 -24.83 -1.20
C ILE A 162 -9.16 -25.41 -1.36
N ARG A 163 -8.98 -26.66 -0.92
CA ARG A 163 -7.81 -27.44 -1.32
C ARG A 163 -8.04 -27.91 -2.75
N SER A 164 -7.31 -27.30 -3.69
CA SER A 164 -7.14 -27.83 -5.04
C SER A 164 -6.19 -29.00 -5.02
#